data_16eaa9cabeaab435bfe76309ee5318a7
#
_entry.id   16eaa9cabeaab435bfe76309ee5318a7
#
_cell.length_a   1.000
_cell.length_b   1.000
_cell.length_c   1.000
_cell.angle_alpha   90.00
_cell.angle_beta   90.00
_cell.angle_gamma   90.00
#
_symmetry.space_group_name_H-M   'P 1'
#
loop_
_entity.id
_entity.type
_entity.pdbx_description
1 polymer ?
#
loop_
_entity_poly.entity_id
_entity_poly.type
_entity_poly.pdbx_seq_one_letter_code
_entity_poly.pdbx_strand_id
1 'polypeptide(L)'
;MVIASIAMELGIVWLVRAAWIAAILPMLIASIPSSKLTSFHQLVLGFAGRGKILHLSSQKWTVPQKYFAHFYVVGAAWTTLLLATTWMYACKTAPLSSEEFHLSDIASHLTGGSHVFSFHKSHLTPVEHRFKVWRAVFLLVLMEIQVLRRLIESFYVFKYSPSARLHILVAPLSLCVNVAPEVARFAASLMAEFIAKGKGHTSAPEFDILSALSPLMKLGWCQLIGGVIFLWGWLHQRRCHAILGSLRENPSQAKEYIIPHGDWFEIVSSPHYLAEIVLYLGLLIASGGTEITIWLLHGFVVGNLTLAAGETHRWYLRKFENYPANRNAIFPYVY
;
A
#
# COMPACT_ATOMS: atom_id res chain seq x y z
N MET A 1 -10.67 25.21 21.51
CA MET A 1 -9.66 24.18 21.22
C MET A 1 -10.23 22.95 20.52
N VAL A 2 -11.29 22.32 21.00
CA VAL A 2 -11.89 21.11 20.38
C VAL A 2 -12.37 21.34 18.95
N ILE A 3 -13.10 22.42 18.67
CA ILE A 3 -13.61 22.75 17.32
C ILE A 3 -12.47 22.99 16.32
N ALA A 4 -11.39 23.67 16.73
CA ALA A 4 -10.23 23.90 15.86
C ALA A 4 -9.48 22.59 15.57
N SER A 5 -9.40 21.67 16.54
CA SER A 5 -8.83 20.34 16.34
C SER A 5 -9.63 19.50 15.35
N ILE A 6 -10.96 19.49 15.46
CA ILE A 6 -11.85 18.77 14.55
C ILE A 6 -11.79 19.37 13.13
N ALA A 7 -11.75 20.69 13.01
CA ALA A 7 -11.62 21.36 11.71
C ALA A 7 -10.28 21.04 11.02
N MET A 8 -9.20 21.00 11.78
CA MET A 8 -7.87 20.62 11.28
C MET A 8 -7.83 19.14 10.86
N GLU A 9 -8.43 18.26 11.62
CA GLU A 9 -8.56 16.82 11.31
C GLU A 9 -9.32 16.58 10.00
N LEU A 10 -10.49 17.21 9.87
CA LEU A 10 -11.27 17.17 8.63
C LEU A 10 -10.47 17.72 7.45
N GLY A 11 -9.73 18.82 7.65
CA GLY A 11 -8.89 19.44 6.63
C GLY A 11 -7.81 18.50 6.10
N ILE A 12 -7.10 17.77 6.97
CA ILE A 12 -6.03 16.82 6.58
C ILE A 12 -6.62 15.65 5.79
N VAL A 13 -7.74 15.07 6.23
CA VAL A 13 -8.39 13.95 5.53
C VAL A 13 -8.78 14.36 4.11
N TRP A 14 -9.41 15.54 3.97
CA TRP A 14 -9.82 16.05 2.65
C TRP A 14 -8.64 16.42 1.77
N LEU A 15 -7.56 16.95 2.35
CA LEU A 15 -6.33 17.25 1.61
C LEU A 15 -5.69 15.97 1.03
N VAL A 16 -5.64 14.89 1.80
CA VAL A 16 -5.13 13.59 1.32
C VAL A 16 -6.04 13.01 0.23
N ARG A 17 -7.37 13.09 0.39
CA ARG A 17 -8.33 12.65 -0.64
C ARG A 17 -8.19 13.47 -1.90
N ALA A 18 -8.07 14.78 -1.80
CA ALA A 18 -7.85 15.68 -2.94
C ALA A 18 -6.54 15.34 -3.66
N ALA A 19 -5.47 15.05 -2.93
CA ALA A 19 -4.20 14.62 -3.52
C ALA A 19 -4.33 13.31 -4.32
N TRP A 20 -5.06 12.32 -3.80
CA TRP A 20 -5.32 11.07 -4.52
C TRP A 20 -6.19 11.29 -5.76
N ILE A 21 -7.24 12.11 -5.66
CA ILE A 21 -8.08 12.47 -6.81
C ILE A 21 -7.24 13.19 -7.87
N ALA A 22 -6.41 14.15 -7.48
CA ALA A 22 -5.51 14.85 -8.38
C ALA A 22 -4.48 13.92 -9.06
N ALA A 23 -4.09 12.84 -8.41
CA ALA A 23 -3.21 11.82 -9.00
C ALA A 23 -3.96 10.85 -9.94
N ILE A 24 -5.23 10.53 -9.66
CA ILE A 24 -6.05 9.60 -10.47
C ILE A 24 -6.59 10.27 -11.73
N LEU A 25 -7.06 11.51 -11.64
CA LEU A 25 -7.69 12.21 -12.76
C LEU A 25 -6.86 12.26 -14.04
N PRO A 26 -5.56 12.59 -14.02
CA PRO A 26 -4.72 12.56 -15.22
C PRO A 26 -4.68 11.18 -15.88
N MET A 27 -4.65 10.10 -15.09
CA MET A 27 -4.64 8.74 -15.61
C MET A 27 -5.96 8.37 -16.29
N LEU A 28 -7.08 8.76 -15.70
CA LEU A 28 -8.41 8.55 -16.29
C LEU A 28 -8.56 9.32 -17.61
N ILE A 29 -8.13 10.58 -17.64
CA ILE A 29 -8.17 11.40 -18.85
C ILE A 29 -7.25 10.80 -19.93
N ALA A 30 -6.06 10.33 -19.56
CA ALA A 30 -5.14 9.67 -20.49
C ALA A 30 -5.66 8.33 -21.03
N SER A 31 -6.60 7.69 -20.34
CA SER A 31 -7.24 6.44 -20.81
C SER A 31 -8.28 6.68 -21.91
N ILE A 32 -8.71 7.93 -22.15
CA ILE A 32 -9.69 8.28 -23.19
C ILE A 32 -8.99 8.26 -24.56
N PRO A 33 -9.42 7.40 -25.53
CA PRO A 33 -8.84 7.35 -26.86
C PRO A 33 -9.23 8.61 -27.64
N SER A 34 -8.35 9.62 -27.68
CA SER A 34 -8.58 10.87 -28.41
C SER A 34 -7.29 11.38 -29.03
N SER A 35 -7.31 11.68 -30.34
CA SER A 35 -6.18 12.28 -31.03
C SER A 35 -5.77 13.64 -30.45
N LYS A 36 -6.71 14.39 -29.89
CA LYS A 36 -6.45 15.71 -29.25
C LYS A 36 -5.69 15.57 -27.93
N LEU A 37 -5.72 14.41 -27.29
CA LEU A 37 -5.08 14.15 -25.99
C LEU A 37 -3.72 13.44 -26.13
N THR A 38 -3.19 13.26 -27.34
CA THR A 38 -1.94 12.50 -27.57
C THR A 38 -0.77 13.06 -26.77
N SER A 39 -0.57 14.38 -26.75
CA SER A 39 0.52 15.00 -25.98
C SER A 39 0.34 14.84 -24.47
N PHE A 40 -0.89 14.93 -23.98
CA PHE A 40 -1.22 14.71 -22.57
C PHE A 40 -1.03 13.24 -22.18
N HIS A 41 -1.46 12.33 -23.04
CA HIS A 41 -1.23 10.89 -22.87
C HIS A 41 0.26 10.55 -22.77
N GLN A 42 1.10 11.10 -23.67
CA GLN A 42 2.55 10.92 -23.60
C GLN A 42 3.15 11.48 -22.31
N LEU A 43 2.67 12.61 -21.83
CA LEU A 43 3.12 13.21 -20.56
C LEU A 43 2.78 12.28 -19.37
N VAL A 44 1.55 11.78 -19.29
CA VAL A 44 1.12 10.86 -18.21
C VAL A 44 1.90 9.55 -18.28
N LEU A 45 2.09 8.98 -19.49
CA LEU A 45 2.92 7.81 -19.69
C LEU A 45 4.38 8.04 -19.30
N GLY A 46 4.90 9.26 -19.47
CA GLY A 46 6.21 9.66 -19.00
C GLY A 46 6.35 9.51 -17.49
N PHE A 47 5.33 9.85 -16.71
CA PHE A 47 5.30 9.63 -15.25
C PHE A 47 5.15 8.15 -14.86
N ALA A 48 4.37 7.36 -15.61
CA ALA A 48 4.23 5.93 -15.38
C ALA A 48 5.45 5.12 -15.85
N GLY A 49 6.29 5.69 -16.72
CA GLY A 49 7.45 5.05 -17.30
C GLY A 49 8.55 4.74 -16.27
N ARG A 50 9.04 3.50 -16.28
CA ARG A 50 10.09 3.00 -15.39
C ARG A 50 11.11 2.16 -16.17
N GLY A 51 12.39 2.34 -15.87
CA GLY A 51 13.44 1.53 -16.47
C GLY A 51 13.38 1.51 -18.00
N LYS A 52 13.08 0.34 -18.60
CA LYS A 52 13.04 0.12 -20.07
C LYS A 52 11.97 0.89 -20.84
N ILE A 53 10.92 1.34 -20.16
CA ILE A 53 9.79 2.06 -20.78
C ILE A 53 9.88 3.58 -20.55
N LEU A 54 10.93 4.07 -19.89
CA LEU A 54 11.12 5.50 -19.68
C LEU A 54 11.56 6.16 -20.99
N HIS A 55 10.76 7.06 -21.54
CA HIS A 55 11.12 7.85 -22.73
C HIS A 55 12.15 8.92 -22.39
N LEU A 56 13.16 9.07 -23.25
CA LEU A 56 14.28 10.01 -23.09
C LEU A 56 13.85 11.49 -22.94
N SER A 57 12.67 11.85 -23.44
CA SER A 57 12.12 13.22 -23.36
C SER A 57 11.69 13.65 -21.95
N SER A 58 11.50 12.72 -21.02
CA SER A 58 10.98 12.96 -19.67
C SER A 58 12.06 12.98 -18.58
N GLN A 59 13.33 13.25 -18.91
CA GLN A 59 14.44 13.09 -17.96
C GLN A 59 14.54 14.16 -16.86
N LYS A 60 13.82 15.29 -16.96
CA LYS A 60 14.00 16.45 -16.06
C LYS A 60 13.74 16.18 -14.55
N TRP A 61 12.93 15.18 -14.21
CA TRP A 61 12.54 14.85 -12.83
C TRP A 61 12.79 13.38 -12.50
N THR A 62 13.88 12.81 -12.98
CA THR A 62 14.20 11.40 -12.77
C THR A 62 15.44 11.22 -11.91
N VAL A 63 15.41 10.22 -11.04
CA VAL A 63 16.55 9.77 -10.24
C VAL A 63 17.02 8.39 -10.73
N PRO A 64 18.31 8.06 -10.54
CA PRO A 64 18.78 6.70 -10.79
C PRO A 64 17.97 5.68 -9.97
N GLN A 65 17.56 4.61 -10.62
CA GLN A 65 16.69 3.59 -10.01
C GLN A 65 17.31 2.91 -8.78
N LYS A 66 18.64 2.94 -8.62
CA LYS A 66 19.34 2.47 -7.42
C LYS A 66 18.90 3.20 -6.13
N TYR A 67 18.47 4.46 -6.24
CA TYR A 67 17.95 5.22 -5.08
C TYR A 67 16.58 4.79 -4.62
N PHE A 68 15.94 3.86 -5.33
CA PHE A 68 14.66 3.31 -4.92
C PHE A 68 14.73 2.57 -3.57
N ALA A 69 15.89 2.01 -3.22
CA ALA A 69 16.13 1.44 -1.90
C ALA A 69 15.95 2.46 -0.76
N HIS A 70 16.46 3.69 -0.94
CA HIS A 70 16.34 4.74 0.08
C HIS A 70 14.88 5.12 0.33
N PHE A 71 14.05 5.08 -0.71
CA PHE A 71 12.61 5.28 -0.58
C PHE A 71 11.97 4.23 0.35
N TYR A 72 12.37 2.96 0.21
CA TYR A 72 11.88 1.91 1.11
C TYR A 72 12.47 2.00 2.52
N VAL A 73 13.70 2.51 2.69
CA VAL A 73 14.26 2.78 4.03
C VAL A 73 13.41 3.81 4.76
N VAL A 74 13.10 4.94 4.10
CA VAL A 74 12.23 5.98 4.68
C VAL A 74 10.82 5.44 4.92
N GLY A 75 10.28 4.68 3.98
CA GLY A 75 8.98 4.03 4.10
C GLY A 75 8.92 3.06 5.28
N ALA A 76 9.91 2.20 5.45
CA ALA A 76 10.00 1.26 6.58
C ALA A 76 10.11 2.00 7.92
N ALA A 77 11.00 2.97 8.03
CA ALA A 77 11.14 3.76 9.25
C ALA A 77 9.82 4.47 9.63
N TRP A 78 9.13 5.02 8.62
CA TRP A 78 7.85 5.70 8.84
C TRP A 78 6.73 4.73 9.24
N THR A 79 6.57 3.60 8.53
CA THR A 79 5.53 2.61 8.88
C THR A 79 5.81 1.94 10.21
N THR A 80 7.07 1.65 10.56
CA THR A 80 7.46 1.16 11.89
C THR A 80 7.07 2.16 12.99
N LEU A 81 7.36 3.45 12.79
CA LEU A 81 6.99 4.49 13.76
C LEU A 81 5.48 4.57 13.94
N LEU A 82 4.72 4.57 12.84
CA LEU A 82 3.27 4.58 12.88
C LEU A 82 2.70 3.33 13.54
N LEU A 83 3.24 2.16 13.22
CA LEU A 83 2.83 0.89 13.80
C LEU A 83 3.09 0.90 15.32
N ALA A 84 4.29 1.25 15.76
CA ALA A 84 4.64 1.28 17.17
C ALA A 84 3.76 2.25 17.95
N THR A 85 3.58 3.48 17.47
CA THR A 85 2.75 4.48 18.13
C THR A 85 1.28 4.12 18.17
N THR A 86 0.73 3.56 17.07
CA THR A 86 -0.68 3.13 17.00
C THR A 86 -0.91 1.91 17.89
N TRP A 87 0.05 0.98 17.93
CA TRP A 87 -0.01 -0.19 18.80
C TRP A 87 -0.01 0.20 20.28
N MET A 88 0.92 1.08 20.70
CA MET A 88 0.97 1.58 22.07
C MET A 88 -0.33 2.31 22.46
N TYR A 89 -0.87 3.10 21.53
CA TYR A 89 -2.17 3.75 21.70
C TYR A 89 -3.29 2.71 21.87
N ALA A 90 -3.33 1.68 21.03
CA ALA A 90 -4.33 0.61 21.10
C ALA A 90 -4.28 -0.14 22.44
N CYS A 91 -3.09 -0.52 22.88
CA CYS A 91 -2.92 -1.23 24.17
C CYS A 91 -3.34 -0.37 25.37
N LYS A 92 -3.07 0.94 25.34
CA LYS A 92 -3.34 1.82 26.49
C LYS A 92 -4.78 2.34 26.53
N THR A 93 -5.38 2.63 25.39
CA THR A 93 -6.68 3.31 25.31
C THR A 93 -7.82 2.47 24.78
N ALA A 94 -7.50 1.38 24.08
CA ALA A 94 -8.47 0.53 23.43
C ALA A 94 -8.22 -0.98 23.71
N PRO A 95 -7.99 -1.40 24.98
CA PRO A 95 -7.77 -2.80 25.26
C PRO A 95 -9.00 -3.62 24.87
N LEU A 96 -8.79 -4.69 24.09
CA LEU A 96 -9.81 -5.71 23.84
C LEU A 96 -9.78 -6.68 25.02
N SER A 97 -10.39 -6.28 26.15
CA SER A 97 -10.59 -7.16 27.29
C SER A 97 -11.54 -8.30 26.94
N SER A 98 -11.51 -9.35 27.75
CA SER A 98 -12.30 -10.58 27.61
C SER A 98 -13.79 -10.40 27.96
N GLU A 99 -14.39 -9.25 27.69
CA GLU A 99 -15.83 -9.10 27.82
C GLU A 99 -16.52 -10.10 26.89
N GLU A 100 -17.50 -10.82 27.45
CA GLU A 100 -18.29 -11.81 26.73
C GLU A 100 -18.93 -11.16 25.51
N PHE A 101 -18.58 -11.67 24.32
CA PHE A 101 -19.17 -11.23 23.07
C PHE A 101 -20.65 -11.64 23.06
N HIS A 102 -21.56 -10.67 23.05
CA HIS A 102 -22.94 -10.94 22.74
C HIS A 102 -23.10 -11.33 21.26
N LEU A 103 -24.02 -12.26 20.96
CA LEU A 103 -24.33 -12.68 19.58
C LEU A 103 -24.66 -11.49 18.66
N SER A 104 -25.23 -10.40 19.20
CA SER A 104 -25.48 -9.15 18.51
C SER A 104 -24.19 -8.47 18.02
N ASP A 105 -23.09 -8.58 18.79
CA ASP A 105 -21.81 -7.98 18.43
C ASP A 105 -21.16 -8.80 17.32
N ILE A 106 -21.29 -10.13 17.36
CA ILE A 106 -20.85 -11.02 16.29
C ILE A 106 -21.60 -10.72 14.99
N ALA A 107 -22.90 -10.52 15.05
CA ALA A 107 -23.72 -10.20 13.87
C ALA A 107 -23.32 -8.83 13.28
N SER A 108 -23.10 -7.81 14.11
CA SER A 108 -22.65 -6.49 13.64
C SER A 108 -21.24 -6.53 13.07
N HIS A 109 -20.35 -7.41 13.57
CA HIS A 109 -19.02 -7.64 13.01
C HIS A 109 -19.05 -8.42 11.70
N LEU A 110 -19.91 -9.42 11.56
CA LEU A 110 -20.09 -10.20 10.34
C LEU A 110 -20.67 -9.37 9.20
N THR A 111 -21.55 -8.43 9.51
CA THR A 111 -22.21 -7.55 8.51
C THR A 111 -21.41 -6.28 8.19
N GLY A 112 -20.24 -6.10 8.79
CA GLY A 112 -19.44 -4.89 8.60
C GLY A 112 -19.88 -3.69 9.45
N GLY A 113 -20.76 -3.93 10.43
CA GLY A 113 -21.40 -2.91 11.25
C GLY A 113 -22.59 -2.26 10.55
N SER A 114 -23.59 -1.85 11.31
CA SER A 114 -24.85 -1.26 10.85
C SER A 114 -24.69 0.08 10.07
N HIS A 115 -23.45 0.49 9.77
CA HIS A 115 -23.12 1.81 9.24
C HIS A 115 -22.48 1.80 7.85
N VAL A 116 -22.50 0.68 7.11
CA VAL A 116 -21.94 0.59 5.76
C VAL A 116 -22.57 1.63 4.81
N PHE A 117 -23.80 2.10 5.10
CA PHE A 117 -24.52 3.09 4.28
C PHE A 117 -25.05 4.31 5.06
N SER A 118 -24.67 4.49 6.33
CA SER A 118 -25.15 5.62 7.11
C SER A 118 -24.24 6.84 6.90
N PHE A 119 -24.70 7.83 6.16
CA PHE A 119 -24.08 9.15 6.00
C PHE A 119 -24.20 10.03 7.25
N HIS A 120 -24.83 9.55 8.31
CA HIS A 120 -24.99 10.29 9.56
C HIS A 120 -23.80 10.02 10.50
N LYS A 121 -23.13 11.08 10.89
CA LYS A 121 -22.14 11.13 11.98
C LYS A 121 -22.84 10.86 13.32
N SER A 122 -23.11 9.60 13.63
CA SER A 122 -23.39 9.20 14.99
C SER A 122 -22.05 9.08 15.73
N HIS A 123 -21.99 9.49 16.98
CA HIS A 123 -20.82 9.29 17.84
C HIS A 123 -20.50 7.78 17.85
N LEU A 124 -19.25 7.43 17.47
CA LEU A 124 -18.78 6.05 17.51
C LEU A 124 -18.96 5.52 18.93
N THR A 125 -19.54 4.34 19.08
CA THR A 125 -19.56 3.67 20.36
C THR A 125 -18.13 3.36 20.81
N PRO A 126 -17.83 3.27 22.12
CA PRO A 126 -16.50 2.91 22.60
C PRO A 126 -15.98 1.60 22.01
N VAL A 127 -16.88 0.64 21.73
CA VAL A 127 -16.55 -0.65 21.11
C VAL A 127 -16.13 -0.47 19.64
N GLU A 128 -16.89 0.30 18.86
CA GLU A 128 -16.54 0.60 17.45
C GLU A 128 -15.18 1.33 17.34
N HIS A 129 -14.91 2.26 18.28
CA HIS A 129 -13.62 2.94 18.34
C HIS A 129 -12.47 1.95 18.57
N ARG A 130 -12.61 1.01 19.53
CA ARG A 130 -11.60 -0.03 19.81
C ARG A 130 -11.30 -0.87 18.56
N PHE A 131 -12.34 -1.37 17.89
CA PHE A 131 -12.16 -2.14 16.66
C PHE A 131 -11.54 -1.34 15.51
N LYS A 132 -11.89 -0.06 15.37
CA LYS A 132 -11.28 0.83 14.39
C LYS A 132 -9.77 0.98 14.60
N VAL A 133 -9.35 1.14 15.86
CA VAL A 133 -7.93 1.28 16.22
C VAL A 133 -7.17 -0.03 15.94
N TRP A 134 -7.69 -1.19 16.37
CA TRP A 134 -7.04 -2.48 16.12
C TRP A 134 -7.03 -2.87 14.65
N ARG A 135 -8.05 -2.50 13.89
CA ARG A 135 -8.06 -2.63 12.44
C ARG A 135 -6.94 -1.80 11.79
N ALA A 136 -6.72 -0.58 12.26
CA ALA A 136 -5.61 0.24 11.78
C ALA A 136 -4.24 -0.40 12.10
N VAL A 137 -4.07 -0.96 13.30
CA VAL A 137 -2.88 -1.75 13.66
C VAL A 137 -2.69 -2.92 12.70
N PHE A 138 -3.74 -3.69 12.41
CA PHE A 138 -3.68 -4.82 11.49
C PHE A 138 -3.24 -4.40 10.09
N LEU A 139 -3.82 -3.34 9.54
CA LEU A 139 -3.45 -2.80 8.22
C LEU A 139 -1.99 -2.33 8.19
N LEU A 140 -1.52 -1.70 9.27
CA LEU A 140 -0.12 -1.28 9.40
C LEU A 140 0.84 -2.47 9.47
N VAL A 141 0.47 -3.56 10.16
CA VAL A 141 1.27 -4.79 10.16
C VAL A 141 1.40 -5.36 8.74
N LEU A 142 0.30 -5.42 7.98
CA LEU A 142 0.34 -5.89 6.60
C LEU A 142 1.22 -4.97 5.73
N MET A 143 1.11 -3.65 5.89
CA MET A 143 1.93 -2.69 5.16
C MET A 143 3.41 -2.78 5.55
N GLU A 144 3.72 -2.98 6.82
CA GLU A 144 5.10 -3.16 7.29
C GLU A 144 5.73 -4.40 6.67
N ILE A 145 5.02 -5.54 6.64
CA ILE A 145 5.45 -6.77 5.97
C ILE A 145 5.75 -6.48 4.48
N GLN A 146 4.90 -5.71 3.80
CA GLN A 146 5.11 -5.35 2.40
C GLN A 146 6.35 -4.47 2.23
N VAL A 147 6.47 -3.40 3.01
CA VAL A 147 7.56 -2.42 2.87
C VAL A 147 8.91 -3.04 3.20
N LEU A 148 8.99 -3.83 4.30
CA LEU A 148 10.21 -4.57 4.67
C LEU A 148 10.63 -5.56 3.58
N ARG A 149 9.70 -6.32 3.02
CA ARG A 149 10.02 -7.21 1.90
C ARG A 149 10.54 -6.42 0.70
N ARG A 150 9.88 -5.33 0.33
CA ARG A 150 10.33 -4.48 -0.79
C ARG A 150 11.69 -3.87 -0.54
N LEU A 151 12.00 -3.53 0.70
CA LEU A 151 13.32 -3.07 1.12
C LEU A 151 14.37 -4.16 0.91
N ILE A 152 14.11 -5.37 1.38
CA ILE A 152 15.02 -6.52 1.20
C ILE A 152 15.21 -6.81 -0.29
N GLU A 153 14.14 -6.87 -1.08
CA GLU A 153 14.20 -7.10 -2.53
C GLU A 153 15.01 -6.02 -3.25
N SER A 154 14.91 -4.76 -2.82
CA SER A 154 15.65 -3.67 -3.45
C SER A 154 17.16 -3.74 -3.25
N PHE A 155 17.64 -4.42 -2.20
CA PHE A 155 19.05 -4.63 -1.96
C PHE A 155 19.57 -5.96 -2.54
N TYR A 156 18.80 -7.02 -2.45
CA TYR A 156 19.31 -8.38 -2.70
C TYR A 156 18.77 -9.01 -3.98
N VAL A 157 17.58 -8.63 -4.45
CA VAL A 157 16.92 -9.24 -5.61
C VAL A 157 17.12 -8.42 -6.88
N PHE A 158 16.97 -7.08 -6.79
CA PHE A 158 17.03 -6.23 -7.97
C PHE A 158 18.43 -5.75 -8.29
N LYS A 159 18.94 -6.13 -9.46
CA LYS A 159 20.16 -5.57 -10.06
C LYS A 159 19.75 -4.52 -11.08
N TYR A 160 19.88 -3.25 -10.69
CA TYR A 160 19.49 -2.13 -11.54
C TYR A 160 20.59 -1.82 -12.55
N SER A 161 20.21 -1.61 -13.82
CA SER A 161 21.13 -1.06 -14.82
C SER A 161 21.58 0.35 -14.43
N PRO A 162 22.85 0.74 -14.68
CA PRO A 162 23.33 2.10 -14.41
C PRO A 162 22.54 3.20 -15.11
N SER A 163 21.91 2.88 -16.26
CA SER A 163 21.06 3.79 -17.04
C SER A 163 19.60 3.81 -16.58
N ALA A 164 19.19 2.92 -15.70
CA ALA A 164 17.80 2.85 -15.26
C ALA A 164 17.43 4.01 -14.34
N ARG A 165 16.34 4.71 -14.68
CA ARG A 165 15.80 5.86 -13.95
C ARG A 165 14.33 5.67 -13.63
N LEU A 166 13.82 6.41 -12.62
CA LEU A 166 12.42 6.43 -12.25
C LEU A 166 11.97 7.82 -11.78
N HIS A 167 10.68 8.09 -11.88
CA HIS A 167 10.06 9.28 -11.30
C HIS A 167 9.73 9.07 -9.82
N ILE A 168 9.86 10.16 -9.04
CA ILE A 168 9.60 10.13 -7.59
C ILE A 168 8.12 10.39 -7.37
N LEU A 169 7.35 9.39 -7.03
CA LEU A 169 6.04 9.56 -6.38
C LEU A 169 5.62 8.25 -5.70
N VAL A 170 5.39 8.25 -4.40
CA VAL A 170 4.32 7.61 -3.64
C VAL A 170 4.64 7.45 -2.15
N ALA A 171 3.64 7.67 -1.30
CA ALA A 171 3.74 7.41 0.14
C ALA A 171 2.55 6.58 0.65
N PRO A 172 2.76 5.60 1.53
CA PRO A 172 1.69 4.86 2.21
C PRO A 172 1.02 5.65 3.35
N LEU A 173 0.98 6.98 3.24
CA LEU A 173 0.52 7.89 4.30
C LEU A 173 -1.00 7.81 4.56
N SER A 174 -1.76 7.26 3.61
CA SER A 174 -3.22 7.30 3.64
C SER A 174 -3.88 6.33 4.62
N LEU A 175 -3.18 5.27 5.04
CA LEU A 175 -3.76 4.22 5.89
C LEU A 175 -4.08 4.69 7.31
N CYS A 176 -3.38 5.71 7.81
CA CYS A 176 -3.50 6.16 9.20
C CYS A 176 -4.23 7.48 9.39
N VAL A 177 -4.73 8.10 8.32
CA VAL A 177 -5.27 9.47 8.38
C VAL A 177 -6.42 9.61 9.39
N ASN A 178 -7.22 8.56 9.59
CA ASN A 178 -8.35 8.61 10.52
C ASN A 178 -7.98 8.45 12.00
N VAL A 179 -6.81 7.87 12.30
CA VAL A 179 -6.30 7.69 13.68
C VAL A 179 -5.06 8.54 13.96
N ALA A 180 -4.44 9.12 12.92
CA ALA A 180 -3.20 9.86 13.03
C ALA A 180 -3.23 11.03 14.02
N PRO A 181 -4.30 11.86 14.11
CA PRO A 181 -4.34 12.94 15.08
C PRO A 181 -4.42 12.48 16.54
N GLU A 182 -5.16 11.39 16.79
CA GLU A 182 -5.26 10.78 18.12
C GLU A 182 -3.93 10.16 18.52
N VAL A 183 -3.29 9.44 17.60
CA VAL A 183 -1.96 8.86 17.79
C VAL A 183 -0.90 9.94 17.97
N ALA A 184 -0.95 11.01 17.21
CA ALA A 184 0.00 12.13 17.35
C ALA A 184 -0.14 12.82 18.71
N ARG A 185 -1.36 13.08 19.19
CA ARG A 185 -1.61 13.62 20.54
C ARG A 185 -1.10 12.68 21.63
N PHE A 186 -1.33 11.37 21.47
CA PHE A 186 -0.82 10.36 22.38
C PHE A 186 0.70 10.31 22.39
N ALA A 187 1.36 10.31 21.24
CA ALA A 187 2.82 10.36 21.11
C ALA A 187 3.39 11.62 21.76
N ALA A 188 2.75 12.79 21.56
CA ALA A 188 3.15 14.03 22.23
C ALA A 188 3.00 13.96 23.75
N SER A 189 1.92 13.33 24.26
CA SER A 189 1.72 13.13 25.69
C SER A 189 2.77 12.18 26.30
N LEU A 190 3.11 11.10 25.61
CA LEU A 190 4.18 10.19 26.03
C LEU A 190 5.54 10.87 26.08
N MET A 191 5.83 11.70 25.07
CA MET A 191 7.09 12.47 25.01
C MET A 191 7.17 13.48 26.17
N ALA A 192 6.08 14.19 26.44
CA ALA A 192 5.99 15.11 27.58
C ALA A 192 6.17 14.38 28.91
N GLU A 193 5.56 13.22 29.10
CA GLU A 193 5.72 12.37 30.28
C GLU A 193 7.15 11.85 30.41
N PHE A 194 7.78 11.41 29.33
CA PHE A 194 9.18 10.99 29.34
C PHE A 194 10.14 12.10 29.71
N ILE A 195 9.92 13.30 29.16
CA ILE A 195 10.71 14.49 29.52
C ILE A 195 10.51 14.90 31.02
N ALA A 196 9.26 14.84 31.48
CA ALA A 196 8.92 15.24 32.86
C ALA A 196 9.45 14.25 33.92
N LYS A 197 9.44 12.94 33.64
CA LYS A 197 9.87 11.89 34.57
C LYS A 197 11.39 11.71 34.66
N GLY A 198 12.17 12.31 33.76
CA GLY A 198 13.63 12.25 33.73
C GLY A 198 14.19 10.91 34.20
N LYS A 199 14.60 10.03 33.28
CA LYS A 199 15.41 8.79 33.50
C LYS A 199 15.06 7.92 34.74
N GLY A 200 13.81 7.88 35.19
CA GLY A 200 13.35 6.87 36.12
C GLY A 200 13.22 5.52 35.39
N HIS A 201 13.77 4.46 35.99
CA HIS A 201 13.66 3.10 35.51
C HIS A 201 12.19 2.73 35.29
N THR A 202 11.74 2.76 34.08
CA THR A 202 10.53 2.06 33.66
C THR A 202 10.93 0.59 33.51
N SER A 203 10.45 -0.27 34.41
CA SER A 203 10.46 -1.71 34.18
C SER A 203 9.77 -1.95 32.83
N ALA A 204 10.51 -2.44 31.85
CA ALA A 204 9.93 -2.83 30.58
C ALA A 204 8.85 -3.89 30.89
N PRO A 205 7.59 -3.70 30.46
CA PRO A 205 6.59 -4.75 30.62
C PRO A 205 7.10 -5.99 29.91
N GLU A 206 6.98 -7.16 30.56
CA GLU A 206 7.26 -8.44 29.90
C GLU A 206 6.41 -8.50 28.62
N PHE A 207 7.11 -8.50 27.48
CA PHE A 207 6.48 -8.47 26.17
C PHE A 207 6.07 -9.90 25.80
N ASP A 208 4.87 -10.31 26.22
CA ASP A 208 4.26 -11.55 25.75
C ASP A 208 3.68 -11.34 24.35
N ILE A 209 4.34 -11.96 23.35
CA ILE A 209 3.93 -11.90 21.95
C ILE A 209 2.50 -12.44 21.76
N LEU A 210 2.10 -13.47 22.53
CA LEU A 210 0.79 -14.07 22.38
C LEU A 210 -0.32 -13.14 22.86
N SER A 211 -0.12 -12.48 23.99
CA SER A 211 -1.06 -11.47 24.50
C SER A 211 -1.13 -10.24 23.60
N ALA A 212 -0.01 -9.85 22.98
CA ALA A 212 0.06 -8.74 22.04
C ALA A 212 -0.66 -9.04 20.70
N LEU A 213 -0.64 -10.29 20.22
CA LEU A 213 -1.31 -10.71 18.98
C LEU A 213 -2.78 -11.08 19.18
N SER A 214 -3.21 -11.43 20.39
CA SER A 214 -4.58 -11.84 20.70
C SER A 214 -5.65 -10.85 20.19
N PRO A 215 -5.50 -9.52 20.29
CA PRO A 215 -6.48 -8.59 19.76
C PRO A 215 -6.63 -8.66 18.23
N LEU A 216 -5.56 -8.96 17.50
CA LEU A 216 -5.59 -9.09 16.04
C LEU A 216 -6.37 -10.35 15.62
N MET A 217 -6.34 -11.42 16.43
CA MET A 217 -7.10 -12.65 16.18
C MET A 217 -8.61 -12.46 16.44
N LYS A 218 -9.00 -11.45 17.21
CA LYS A 218 -10.41 -11.10 17.49
C LYS A 218 -11.03 -10.21 16.41
N LEU A 219 -10.26 -9.81 15.37
CA LEU A 219 -10.77 -9.05 14.24
C LEU A 219 -11.72 -9.89 13.38
N GLY A 220 -12.66 -9.22 12.70
CA GLY A 220 -13.72 -9.86 11.94
C GLY A 220 -13.29 -10.54 10.65
N TRP A 221 -14.25 -11.15 9.96
CA TRP A 221 -14.04 -11.88 8.70
C TRP A 221 -13.43 -11.04 7.59
N CYS A 222 -13.77 -9.74 7.52
CA CYS A 222 -13.18 -8.84 6.52
C CYS A 222 -11.65 -8.76 6.65
N GLN A 223 -11.13 -8.71 7.89
CA GLN A 223 -9.70 -8.68 8.14
C GLN A 223 -9.05 -10.01 7.79
N LEU A 224 -9.68 -11.13 8.12
CA LEU A 224 -9.18 -12.46 7.78
C LEU A 224 -9.15 -12.65 6.25
N ILE A 225 -10.25 -12.43 5.55
CA ILE A 225 -10.34 -12.58 4.09
C ILE A 225 -9.37 -11.61 3.40
N GLY A 226 -9.38 -10.34 3.82
CA GLY A 226 -8.48 -9.33 3.28
C GLY A 226 -7.01 -9.67 3.51
N GLY A 227 -6.66 -10.20 4.69
CA GLY A 227 -5.32 -10.69 5.02
C GLY A 227 -4.90 -11.87 4.14
N VAL A 228 -5.78 -12.83 3.89
CA VAL A 228 -5.51 -13.97 2.99
C VAL A 228 -5.27 -13.49 1.56
N ILE A 229 -6.11 -12.61 1.04
CA ILE A 229 -5.95 -12.03 -0.32
C ILE A 229 -4.64 -11.23 -0.40
N PHE A 230 -4.32 -10.44 0.64
CA PHE A 230 -3.06 -9.72 0.74
C PHE A 230 -1.86 -10.66 0.67
N LEU A 231 -1.84 -11.71 1.48
CA LEU A 231 -0.74 -12.69 1.52
C LEU A 231 -0.63 -13.46 0.21
N TRP A 232 -1.73 -13.77 -0.46
CA TRP A 232 -1.72 -14.40 -1.77
C TRP A 232 -1.06 -13.50 -2.82
N GLY A 233 -1.48 -12.24 -2.94
CA GLY A 233 -0.82 -11.25 -3.80
C GLY A 233 0.65 -11.05 -3.44
N TRP A 234 0.97 -11.00 -2.15
CA TRP A 234 2.33 -10.84 -1.65
C TRP A 234 3.25 -12.00 -2.05
N LEU A 235 2.78 -13.25 -1.97
CA LEU A 235 3.54 -14.44 -2.39
C LEU A 235 3.81 -14.43 -3.88
N HIS A 236 2.81 -14.17 -4.72
CA HIS A 236 2.98 -14.11 -6.17
C HIS A 236 3.89 -12.95 -6.59
N GLN A 237 3.75 -11.77 -5.96
CA GLN A 237 4.64 -10.65 -6.23
C GLN A 237 6.09 -11.00 -5.91
N ARG A 238 6.35 -11.65 -4.77
CA ARG A 238 7.69 -12.11 -4.39
C ARG A 238 8.28 -13.09 -5.42
N ARG A 239 7.49 -14.08 -5.87
CA ARG A 239 7.92 -15.03 -6.89
C ARG A 239 8.24 -14.35 -8.21
N CYS A 240 7.36 -13.47 -8.68
CA CYS A 240 7.58 -12.71 -9.91
C CYS A 240 8.84 -11.82 -9.82
N HIS A 241 9.10 -11.19 -8.67
CA HIS A 241 10.32 -10.41 -8.47
C HIS A 241 11.57 -11.28 -8.44
N ALA A 242 11.52 -12.48 -7.85
CA ALA A 242 12.62 -13.43 -7.88
C ALA A 242 12.94 -13.87 -9.32
N ILE A 243 11.92 -14.17 -10.13
CA ILE A 243 12.08 -14.49 -11.55
C ILE A 243 12.75 -13.32 -12.29
N LEU A 244 12.28 -12.09 -12.10
CA LEU A 244 12.88 -10.91 -12.75
C LEU A 244 14.30 -10.64 -12.28
N GLY A 245 14.63 -10.94 -11.03
CA GLY A 245 15.96 -10.81 -10.46
C GLY A 245 16.93 -11.82 -11.07
N SER A 246 16.53 -13.09 -11.18
CA SER A 246 17.36 -14.18 -11.72
C SER A 246 17.75 -13.96 -13.19
N LEU A 247 16.90 -13.29 -13.97
CA LEU A 247 17.20 -12.94 -15.37
C LEU A 247 18.40 -11.97 -15.53
N ARG A 248 18.92 -11.42 -14.44
CA ARG A 248 20.03 -10.44 -14.43
C ARG A 248 21.18 -10.84 -13.51
N GLU A 249 21.30 -12.10 -13.15
CA GLU A 249 22.37 -12.57 -12.27
C GLU A 249 23.74 -12.48 -12.93
N ASN A 250 23.83 -12.78 -14.22
CA ASN A 250 25.08 -12.70 -14.96
C ASN A 250 25.29 -11.29 -15.57
N PRO A 251 26.41 -10.61 -15.28
CA PRO A 251 26.70 -9.28 -15.83
C PRO A 251 26.73 -9.24 -17.37
N SER A 252 27.10 -10.34 -18.03
CA SER A 252 27.08 -10.47 -19.49
C SER A 252 25.67 -10.45 -20.07
N GLN A 253 24.69 -11.00 -19.35
CA GLN A 253 23.28 -11.06 -19.71
C GLN A 253 22.50 -9.81 -19.30
N ALA A 254 23.07 -8.95 -18.45
CA ALA A 254 22.40 -7.73 -17.97
C ALA A 254 22.03 -6.73 -19.09
N LYS A 255 22.65 -6.86 -20.27
CA LYS A 255 22.37 -6.07 -21.48
C LYS A 255 21.30 -6.70 -22.38
N GLU A 256 21.05 -7.98 -22.25
CA GLU A 256 20.06 -8.70 -23.04
C GLU A 256 18.75 -8.81 -22.25
N TYR A 257 17.66 -8.52 -22.95
CA TYR A 257 16.33 -8.74 -22.39
C TYR A 257 15.85 -10.13 -22.78
N ILE A 258 15.36 -10.88 -21.79
CA ILE A 258 14.83 -12.22 -21.94
C ILE A 258 13.34 -12.18 -21.62
N ILE A 259 12.53 -12.99 -22.30
CA ILE A 259 11.10 -13.15 -21.98
C ILE A 259 11.01 -13.91 -20.65
N PRO A 260 10.41 -13.33 -19.60
CA PRO A 260 10.25 -14.05 -18.34
C PRO A 260 9.22 -15.14 -18.45
N HIS A 261 9.46 -16.28 -17.76
CA HIS A 261 8.59 -17.43 -17.67
C HIS A 261 8.37 -17.86 -16.22
N GLY A 262 7.31 -18.61 -15.99
CA GLY A 262 6.93 -19.12 -14.66
C GLY A 262 5.94 -18.25 -13.93
N ASP A 263 5.24 -18.83 -12.93
CA ASP A 263 4.18 -18.20 -12.16
C ASP A 263 3.16 -17.50 -13.10
N TRP A 264 2.64 -16.35 -12.76
CA TRP A 264 1.66 -15.61 -13.58
C TRP A 264 2.24 -14.97 -14.85
N PHE A 265 3.58 -15.07 -15.10
CA PHE A 265 4.17 -14.67 -16.37
C PHE A 265 3.62 -15.49 -17.57
N GLU A 266 3.10 -16.69 -17.33
CA GLU A 266 2.49 -17.47 -18.40
C GLU A 266 1.16 -16.90 -18.89
N ILE A 267 0.54 -16.02 -18.09
CA ILE A 267 -0.80 -15.48 -18.36
C ILE A 267 -0.74 -14.00 -18.74
N VAL A 268 0.12 -13.21 -18.05
CA VAL A 268 0.22 -11.76 -18.23
C VAL A 268 1.67 -11.29 -18.32
N SER A 269 1.89 -10.16 -18.99
CA SER A 269 3.22 -9.57 -19.20
C SER A 269 3.78 -8.89 -17.96
N SER A 270 2.93 -8.47 -17.04
CA SER A 270 3.31 -7.74 -15.83
C SER A 270 2.67 -8.33 -14.56
N PRO A 271 2.92 -9.62 -14.25
CA PRO A 271 2.26 -10.29 -13.14
C PRO A 271 2.60 -9.71 -11.76
N HIS A 272 3.79 -9.15 -11.58
CA HIS A 272 4.18 -8.45 -10.35
C HIS A 272 3.31 -7.20 -10.08
N TYR A 273 2.80 -6.55 -11.12
CA TYR A 273 1.84 -5.45 -11.00
C TYR A 273 0.44 -5.98 -10.67
N LEU A 274 0.00 -7.06 -11.31
CA LEU A 274 -1.26 -7.72 -10.97
C LEU A 274 -1.27 -8.16 -9.50
N ALA A 275 -0.19 -8.79 -9.06
CA ALA A 275 -0.03 -9.23 -7.68
C ALA A 275 -0.06 -8.05 -6.68
N GLU A 276 0.47 -6.89 -7.06
CA GLU A 276 0.38 -5.68 -6.25
C GLU A 276 -1.06 -5.15 -6.19
N ILE A 277 -1.81 -5.17 -7.29
CA ILE A 277 -3.24 -4.81 -7.30
C ILE A 277 -4.03 -5.74 -6.36
N VAL A 278 -3.79 -7.06 -6.43
CA VAL A 278 -4.43 -8.05 -5.54
C VAL A 278 -4.09 -7.80 -4.08
N LEU A 279 -2.83 -7.47 -3.77
CA LEU A 279 -2.38 -7.13 -2.43
C LEU A 279 -3.14 -5.90 -1.88
N TYR A 280 -3.24 -4.82 -2.65
CA TYR A 280 -3.99 -3.62 -2.26
C TYR A 280 -5.50 -3.86 -2.18
N LEU A 281 -6.05 -4.76 -2.98
CA LEU A 281 -7.43 -5.24 -2.83
C LEU A 281 -7.62 -5.94 -1.48
N GLY A 282 -6.66 -6.76 -1.07
CA GLY A 282 -6.64 -7.37 0.26
C GLY A 282 -6.66 -6.33 1.39
N LEU A 283 -5.86 -5.26 1.28
CA LEU A 283 -5.89 -4.15 2.24
C LEU A 283 -7.25 -3.43 2.26
N LEU A 284 -7.85 -3.20 1.09
CA LEU A 284 -9.15 -2.57 0.97
C LEU A 284 -10.23 -3.40 1.67
N ILE A 285 -10.25 -4.70 1.45
CA ILE A 285 -11.20 -5.62 2.12
C ILE A 285 -10.92 -5.66 3.62
N ALA A 286 -9.65 -5.78 4.03
CA ALA A 286 -9.25 -5.80 5.43
C ALA A 286 -9.62 -4.49 6.17
N SER A 287 -9.69 -3.36 5.47
CA SER A 287 -10.18 -2.10 6.03
C SER A 287 -11.68 -2.08 6.32
N GLY A 288 -12.41 -3.09 5.88
CA GLY A 288 -13.87 -3.16 5.95
C GLY A 288 -14.57 -2.42 4.80
N GLY A 289 -13.84 -1.91 3.81
CA GLY A 289 -14.39 -1.27 2.60
C GLY A 289 -15.08 0.08 2.81
N THR A 290 -15.11 0.62 4.02
CA THR A 290 -15.85 1.85 4.36
C THR A 290 -15.02 3.14 4.15
N GLU A 291 -13.70 3.02 4.02
CA GLU A 291 -12.78 4.15 4.00
C GLU A 291 -12.48 4.63 2.58
N ILE A 292 -13.09 5.75 2.19
CA ILE A 292 -12.92 6.36 0.86
C ILE A 292 -11.44 6.58 0.50
N THR A 293 -10.61 6.93 1.48
CA THR A 293 -9.18 7.17 1.26
C THR A 293 -8.47 5.90 0.77
N ILE A 294 -8.85 4.72 1.28
CA ILE A 294 -8.27 3.44 0.85
C ILE A 294 -8.79 3.04 -0.54
N TRP A 295 -10.05 3.34 -0.85
CA TRP A 295 -10.59 3.19 -2.21
C TRP A 295 -9.83 4.04 -3.22
N LEU A 296 -9.55 5.30 -2.90
CA LEU A 296 -8.76 6.19 -3.75
C LEU A 296 -7.33 5.68 -3.93
N LEU A 297 -6.69 5.22 -2.85
CA LEU A 297 -5.37 4.59 -2.93
C LEU A 297 -5.39 3.37 -3.85
N HIS A 298 -6.34 2.45 -3.68
CA HIS A 298 -6.48 1.28 -4.54
C HIS A 298 -6.73 1.67 -5.99
N GLY A 299 -7.63 2.63 -6.25
CA GLY A 299 -7.90 3.18 -7.58
C GLY A 299 -6.64 3.76 -8.24
N PHE A 300 -5.82 4.49 -7.49
CA PHE A 300 -4.54 4.99 -7.97
C PHE A 300 -3.58 3.85 -8.35
N VAL A 301 -3.46 2.83 -7.50
CA VAL A 301 -2.61 1.66 -7.76
C VAL A 301 -3.06 0.95 -9.03
N VAL A 302 -4.36 0.66 -9.17
CA VAL A 302 -4.92 0.03 -10.38
C VAL A 302 -4.61 0.87 -11.62
N GLY A 303 -4.91 2.16 -11.62
CA GLY A 303 -4.70 3.04 -12.78
C GLY A 303 -3.22 3.13 -13.18
N ASN A 304 -2.34 3.42 -12.22
CA ASN A 304 -0.91 3.56 -12.47
C ASN A 304 -0.26 2.26 -12.98
N LEU A 305 -0.61 1.13 -12.37
CA LEU A 305 -0.02 -0.16 -12.74
C LEU A 305 -0.59 -0.70 -14.05
N THR A 306 -1.84 -0.42 -14.37
CA THR A 306 -2.46 -0.78 -15.67
C THR A 306 -1.78 -0.02 -16.81
N LEU A 307 -1.55 1.29 -16.67
CA LEU A 307 -0.82 2.07 -17.66
C LEU A 307 0.62 1.56 -17.86
N ALA A 308 1.35 1.32 -16.76
CA ALA A 308 2.70 0.79 -16.82
C ALA A 308 2.78 -0.62 -17.44
N ALA A 309 1.78 -1.46 -17.16
CA ALA A 309 1.69 -2.80 -17.74
C ALA A 309 1.40 -2.76 -19.25
N GLY A 310 0.50 -1.88 -19.69
CA GLY A 310 0.22 -1.68 -21.11
C GLY A 310 1.45 -1.26 -21.88
N GLU A 311 2.24 -0.30 -21.38
CA GLU A 311 3.52 0.11 -21.99
C GLU A 311 4.54 -1.03 -21.99
N THR A 312 4.63 -1.79 -20.89
CA THR A 312 5.52 -2.96 -20.80
C THR A 312 5.15 -4.02 -21.82
N HIS A 313 3.85 -4.31 -21.98
CA HIS A 313 3.35 -5.28 -22.95
C HIS A 313 3.64 -4.84 -24.40
N ARG A 314 3.34 -3.58 -24.75
CA ARG A 314 3.69 -3.00 -26.06
C ARG A 314 5.20 -3.04 -26.35
N TRP A 315 6.00 -2.83 -25.31
CA TRP A 315 7.46 -2.95 -25.44
C TRP A 315 7.88 -4.40 -25.72
N TYR A 316 7.31 -5.39 -25.05
CA TYR A 316 7.61 -6.82 -25.31
C TYR A 316 7.22 -7.23 -26.75
N LEU A 317 6.04 -6.84 -27.22
CA LEU A 317 5.57 -7.11 -28.58
C LEU A 317 6.49 -6.49 -29.65
N ARG A 318 7.06 -5.31 -29.38
CA ARG A 318 8.00 -4.66 -30.32
C ARG A 318 9.41 -5.25 -30.24
N LYS A 319 9.80 -5.78 -29.11
CA LYS A 319 11.17 -6.26 -28.88
C LYS A 319 11.37 -7.71 -29.32
N PHE A 320 10.36 -8.53 -29.21
CA PHE A 320 10.43 -9.97 -29.46
C PHE A 320 9.42 -10.39 -30.51
N GLU A 321 9.90 -10.94 -31.62
CA GLU A 321 9.04 -11.46 -32.71
C GLU A 321 8.23 -12.68 -32.26
N ASN A 322 8.77 -13.48 -31.35
CA ASN A 322 8.16 -14.70 -30.80
C ASN A 322 7.52 -14.50 -29.42
N TYR A 323 7.09 -13.28 -29.10
CA TYR A 323 6.39 -13.05 -27.82
C TYR A 323 5.08 -13.82 -27.76
N PRO A 324 4.76 -14.56 -26.66
CA PRO A 324 3.54 -15.35 -26.57
C PRO A 324 2.27 -14.53 -26.78
N ALA A 325 1.50 -14.85 -27.81
CA ALA A 325 0.31 -14.11 -28.22
C ALA A 325 -0.87 -14.24 -27.22
N ASN A 326 -0.84 -15.26 -26.36
CA ASN A 326 -1.87 -15.52 -25.35
C ASN A 326 -1.70 -14.69 -24.06
N ARG A 327 -0.60 -13.93 -23.93
CA ARG A 327 -0.36 -13.10 -22.74
C ARG A 327 -1.04 -11.75 -22.86
N ASN A 328 -1.85 -11.41 -21.87
CA ASN A 328 -2.42 -10.08 -21.71
C ASN A 328 -1.42 -9.12 -21.04
N ALA A 329 -1.73 -7.81 -21.01
CA ALA A 329 -0.86 -6.83 -20.37
C ALA A 329 -0.82 -7.01 -18.84
N ILE A 330 -2.00 -7.09 -18.20
CA ILE A 330 -2.12 -7.20 -16.74
C ILE A 330 -3.36 -7.99 -16.28
N PHE A 331 -4.54 -7.79 -16.87
CA PHE A 331 -5.74 -8.52 -16.48
C PHE A 331 -5.93 -9.73 -17.41
N PRO A 332 -5.91 -10.97 -16.86
CA PRO A 332 -6.10 -12.18 -17.66
C PRO A 332 -7.39 -12.11 -18.49
N TYR A 333 -7.31 -12.45 -19.76
CA TYR A 333 -8.42 -12.50 -20.71
C TYR A 333 -9.12 -11.16 -21.01
N VAL A 334 -8.70 -10.04 -20.41
CA VAL A 334 -9.35 -8.74 -20.58
C VAL A 334 -8.41 -7.72 -21.19
N TYR A 335 -7.23 -7.53 -20.61
CA TYR A 335 -6.29 -6.48 -21.04
C TYR A 335 -4.84 -6.86 -20.77
#